data_8bbe555a41afd28a3f654b3d58debf47
#
_entry.id   8bbe555a41afd28a3f654b3d58debf47
#
_cell.length_a   1.000
_cell.length_b   1.000
_cell.length_c   1.000
_cell.angle_alpha   90.00
_cell.angle_beta   90.00
_cell.angle_gamma   90.00
#
_symmetry.space_group_name_H-M   'P 1'
#
loop_
_entity.id
_entity.type
_entity.pdbx_description
1 polymer ?
#
loop_
_entity_poly.entity_id
_entity_poly.type
_entity_poly.pdbx_seq_one_letter_code
_entity_poly.pdbx_strand_id
1 'polypeptide(L)'
;MAQSIPVIPGPQVVPSSVCVRCDVCCRFPEQDSFLRPYFTDHEIHQAVTHGVTPSSFPDHRGSQIEVVPHPTDEGFLCPAFDPTTHHCRIYEVRPLDYRLYPFALMWNAQHVRVVLGWDTLCPFLLEQAGEDNALMGAASQLPTRALPKAFLEQAHKVATYLESDDVLSALAVHPRLVTPFQPDVVVLQPLDRLTATLRSSRTHDTR
;
A
#
# COMPACT_ATOMS: atom_id res chain seq x y z
N MET A 1 10.30 0.86 -22.59
CA MET A 1 8.98 0.24 -22.44
C MET A 1 8.67 0.27 -20.94
N ALA A 2 7.53 0.83 -20.53
CA ALA A 2 7.11 0.82 -19.14
C ALA A 2 6.82 -0.62 -18.70
N GLN A 3 7.48 -1.10 -17.65
CA GLN A 3 7.20 -2.41 -17.08
C GLN A 3 5.94 -2.30 -16.22
N SER A 4 4.85 -2.95 -16.65
CA SER A 4 3.66 -3.04 -15.83
C SER A 4 3.90 -4.04 -14.70
N ILE A 5 3.56 -3.66 -13.46
CA ILE A 5 3.56 -4.60 -12.35
C ILE A 5 2.42 -5.61 -12.56
N PRO A 6 2.68 -6.92 -12.55
CA PRO A 6 1.67 -7.94 -12.75
C PRO A 6 0.53 -7.84 -11.73
N VAL A 7 -0.67 -8.24 -12.09
CA VAL A 7 -1.82 -8.29 -11.18
C VAL A 7 -1.58 -9.30 -10.07
N ILE A 8 -1.88 -8.94 -8.82
CA ILE A 8 -1.75 -9.84 -7.66
C ILE A 8 -2.68 -11.04 -7.83
N PRO A 9 -2.17 -12.29 -7.77
CA PRO A 9 -3.01 -13.47 -7.88
C PRO A 9 -3.83 -13.69 -6.60
N GLY A 10 -5.05 -14.15 -6.76
CA GLY A 10 -5.94 -14.57 -5.67
C GLY A 10 -6.99 -13.53 -5.27
N PRO A 11 -7.93 -13.93 -4.41
CA PRO A 11 -9.00 -13.06 -3.95
C PRO A 11 -8.44 -11.91 -3.10
N GLN A 12 -9.01 -10.75 -3.26
CA GLN A 12 -8.77 -9.62 -2.38
C GLN A 12 -9.20 -9.99 -0.95
N VAL A 13 -8.40 -9.60 0.07
CA VAL A 13 -8.69 -9.95 1.48
C VAL A 13 -9.92 -9.23 1.98
N VAL A 14 -9.99 -7.93 1.70
CA VAL A 14 -11.17 -7.13 2.03
C VAL A 14 -12.15 -7.20 0.86
N PRO A 15 -13.41 -7.60 1.07
CA PRO A 15 -14.39 -7.62 -0.01
C PRO A 15 -14.54 -6.25 -0.67
N SER A 16 -14.62 -6.22 -2.01
CA SER A 16 -14.74 -4.97 -2.77
C SER A 16 -15.95 -4.14 -2.31
N SER A 17 -17.06 -4.78 -1.94
CA SER A 17 -18.26 -4.11 -1.43
C SER A 17 -18.05 -3.37 -0.11
N VAL A 18 -17.05 -3.76 0.69
CA VAL A 18 -16.64 -3.06 1.91
C VAL A 18 -15.64 -1.96 1.55
N CYS A 19 -14.61 -2.31 0.80
CA CYS A 19 -13.51 -1.43 0.45
C CYS A 19 -13.94 -0.20 -0.36
N VAL A 20 -14.88 -0.38 -1.31
CA VAL A 20 -15.42 0.72 -2.14
C VAL A 20 -16.13 1.79 -1.31
N ARG A 21 -16.69 1.43 -0.15
CA ARG A 21 -17.40 2.35 0.75
C ARG A 21 -16.55 2.85 1.92
N CYS A 22 -15.30 2.44 1.98
CA CYS A 22 -14.35 2.83 2.99
C CYS A 22 -13.43 3.91 2.44
N ASP A 23 -13.18 4.97 3.20
CA ASP A 23 -12.35 6.10 2.81
C ASP A 23 -11.04 6.21 3.60
N VAL A 24 -10.78 5.29 4.52
CA VAL A 24 -9.60 5.33 5.42
C VAL A 24 -8.30 5.49 4.63
N CYS A 25 -8.07 4.68 3.60
CA CYS A 25 -6.87 4.79 2.77
C CYS A 25 -6.88 5.97 1.78
N CYS A 26 -7.99 6.74 1.71
CA CYS A 26 -8.14 7.91 0.85
C CYS A 26 -8.03 9.24 1.60
N ARG A 27 -7.91 9.21 2.95
CA ARG A 27 -7.80 10.39 3.82
C ARG A 27 -6.38 10.52 4.37
N PHE A 28 -5.90 11.74 4.44
CA PHE A 28 -4.55 12.05 4.92
C PHE A 28 -4.62 13.22 5.90
N PRO A 29 -3.95 13.13 7.06
CA PRO A 29 -3.92 14.23 8.02
C PRO A 29 -3.08 15.40 7.50
N GLU A 30 -2.06 15.12 6.65
CA GLU A 30 -1.08 16.08 6.17
C GLU A 30 -0.90 15.99 4.66
N GLN A 31 -0.63 17.13 4.02
CA GLN A 31 -0.46 17.21 2.57
C GLN A 31 0.75 16.42 2.06
N ASP A 32 1.81 16.36 2.86
CA ASP A 32 3.06 15.67 2.55
C ASP A 32 3.16 14.27 3.16
N SER A 33 2.03 13.72 3.63
CA SER A 33 1.98 12.37 4.21
C SER A 33 2.71 11.34 3.32
N PHE A 34 3.61 10.59 3.90
CA PHE A 34 4.33 9.52 3.20
C PHE A 34 3.43 8.32 2.88
N LEU A 35 2.23 8.24 3.47
CA LEU A 35 1.21 7.21 3.20
C LEU A 35 0.45 7.47 1.90
N ARG A 36 0.68 8.61 1.23
CA ARG A 36 0.09 8.86 -0.09
C ARG A 36 0.51 7.77 -1.07
N PRO A 37 -0.43 7.21 -1.86
CA PRO A 37 -0.09 6.12 -2.75
C PRO A 37 0.95 6.54 -3.79
N TYR A 38 1.90 5.63 -4.01
CA TYR A 38 2.88 5.77 -5.07
C TYR A 38 2.39 5.06 -6.33
N PHE A 39 2.44 5.76 -7.45
CA PHE A 39 2.07 5.23 -8.77
C PHE A 39 3.31 5.06 -9.61
N THR A 40 3.47 3.93 -10.27
CA THR A 40 4.43 3.76 -11.36
C THR A 40 4.01 4.58 -12.57
N ASP A 41 4.89 4.79 -13.54
CA ASP A 41 4.55 5.48 -14.80
C ASP A 41 3.36 4.86 -15.54
N HIS A 42 3.25 3.52 -15.53
CA HIS A 42 2.11 2.80 -16.11
C HIS A 42 0.81 3.09 -15.32
N GLU A 43 0.86 3.04 -13.99
CA GLU A 43 -0.30 3.29 -13.13
C GLU A 43 -0.76 4.76 -13.19
N ILE A 44 0.17 5.71 -13.34
CA ILE A 44 -0.14 7.12 -13.61
C ILE A 44 -0.97 7.24 -14.90
N HIS A 45 -0.51 6.60 -15.97
CA HIS A 45 -1.24 6.61 -17.24
C HIS A 45 -2.66 6.05 -17.10
N GLN A 46 -2.83 4.94 -16.39
CA GLN A 46 -4.14 4.36 -16.11
C GLN A 46 -5.02 5.30 -15.27
N ALA A 47 -4.49 5.86 -14.19
CA ALA A 47 -5.23 6.79 -13.33
C ALA A 47 -5.70 8.02 -14.09
N VAL A 48 -4.85 8.60 -14.95
CA VAL A 48 -5.20 9.74 -15.81
C VAL A 48 -6.30 9.37 -16.80
N THR A 49 -6.23 8.20 -17.43
CA THR A 49 -7.27 7.71 -18.33
C THR A 49 -8.63 7.54 -17.62
N HIS A 50 -8.62 7.27 -16.31
CA HIS A 50 -9.81 7.18 -15.46
C HIS A 50 -10.18 8.49 -14.76
N GLY A 51 -9.64 9.62 -15.23
CA GLY A 51 -10.08 10.98 -14.84
C GLY A 51 -9.34 11.59 -13.66
N VAL A 52 -8.20 11.05 -13.23
CA VAL A 52 -7.30 11.77 -12.33
C VAL A 52 -6.52 12.82 -13.13
N THR A 53 -6.42 14.03 -12.60
CA THR A 53 -5.72 15.11 -13.29
C THR A 53 -4.21 14.80 -13.40
N PRO A 54 -3.58 14.96 -14.57
CA PRO A 54 -2.13 14.73 -14.72
C PRO A 54 -1.26 15.54 -13.74
N SER A 55 -1.68 16.77 -13.39
CA SER A 55 -0.99 17.62 -12.43
C SER A 55 -1.00 17.06 -10.99
N SER A 56 -1.80 16.04 -10.70
CA SER A 56 -1.74 15.32 -9.41
C SER A 56 -0.49 14.44 -9.27
N PHE A 57 0.31 14.31 -10.34
CA PHE A 57 1.53 13.52 -10.35
C PHE A 57 2.72 14.41 -10.71
N PRO A 58 3.48 14.95 -9.71
CA PRO A 58 4.60 15.84 -9.98
C PRO A 58 5.74 15.16 -10.76
N ASP A 59 5.92 13.84 -10.61
CA ASP A 59 6.91 13.05 -11.31
C ASP A 59 6.25 12.10 -12.33
N HIS A 60 6.69 12.16 -13.60
CA HIS A 60 6.12 11.34 -14.67
C HIS A 60 6.67 9.90 -14.74
N ARG A 61 7.75 9.61 -14.03
CA ARG A 61 8.41 8.29 -13.98
C ARG A 61 8.18 7.52 -12.69
N GLY A 62 7.01 7.70 -12.14
CA GLY A 62 6.60 7.20 -10.85
C GLY A 62 6.56 8.31 -9.80
N SER A 63 5.40 8.47 -9.18
CA SER A 63 5.12 9.58 -8.28
C SER A 63 4.20 9.16 -7.15
N GLN A 64 4.41 9.74 -5.97
CA GLN A 64 3.31 9.84 -5.02
C GLN A 64 2.29 10.85 -5.55
N ILE A 65 1.00 10.53 -5.38
CA ILE A 65 -0.07 11.43 -5.78
C ILE A 65 -0.10 12.67 -4.87
N GLU A 66 -0.31 13.85 -5.44
CA GLU A 66 -0.62 15.05 -4.66
C GLU A 66 -2.06 15.00 -4.18
N VAL A 67 -2.26 15.16 -2.88
CA VAL A 67 -3.58 15.18 -2.26
C VAL A 67 -4.18 16.58 -2.29
N VAL A 68 -5.51 16.64 -2.25
CA VAL A 68 -6.27 17.89 -2.27
C VAL A 68 -6.89 18.16 -0.89
N PRO A 69 -7.09 19.43 -0.49
CA PRO A 69 -7.77 19.75 0.76
C PRO A 69 -9.16 19.10 0.83
N HIS A 70 -9.52 18.58 2.00
CA HIS A 70 -10.87 18.08 2.25
C HIS A 70 -11.88 19.24 2.22
N PRO A 71 -13.07 19.09 1.63
CA PRO A 71 -14.06 20.18 1.55
C PRO A 71 -14.53 20.73 2.89
N THR A 72 -14.41 19.94 3.97
CA THR A 72 -14.81 20.32 5.34
C THR A 72 -13.63 20.66 6.25
N ASP A 73 -12.44 20.88 5.69
CA ASP A 73 -11.19 21.20 6.41
C ASP A 73 -10.71 20.08 7.37
N GLU A 74 -11.07 18.85 7.07
CA GLU A 74 -10.67 17.64 7.82
C GLU A 74 -9.39 16.99 7.26
N GLY A 75 -8.39 17.79 6.90
CA GLY A 75 -7.16 17.31 6.28
C GLY A 75 -7.23 17.24 4.75
N PHE A 76 -6.75 16.15 4.16
CA PHE A 76 -6.58 16.02 2.72
C PHE A 76 -7.20 14.72 2.19
N LEU A 77 -7.58 14.75 0.91
CA LEU A 77 -8.13 13.61 0.18
C LEU A 77 -7.26 13.22 -1.01
N CYS A 78 -7.27 11.93 -1.33
CA CYS A 78 -6.82 11.47 -2.64
C CYS A 78 -7.69 12.08 -3.74
N PRO A 79 -7.13 12.71 -4.79
CA PRO A 79 -7.93 13.31 -5.87
C PRO A 79 -8.73 12.29 -6.68
N ALA A 80 -8.46 10.98 -6.53
CA ALA A 80 -9.27 9.92 -7.11
C ALA A 80 -10.49 9.55 -6.25
N PHE A 81 -10.61 10.05 -5.02
CA PHE A 81 -11.76 9.83 -4.17
C PHE A 81 -12.86 10.84 -4.49
N ASP A 82 -14.11 10.37 -4.58
CA ASP A 82 -15.29 11.20 -4.73
C ASP A 82 -15.98 11.36 -3.37
N PRO A 83 -15.91 12.52 -2.72
CA PRO A 83 -16.52 12.73 -1.41
C PRO A 83 -18.04 12.71 -1.43
N THR A 84 -18.69 12.86 -2.60
CA THR A 84 -20.15 12.83 -2.75
C THR A 84 -20.69 11.41 -2.72
N THR A 85 -20.01 10.50 -3.42
CA THR A 85 -20.41 9.09 -3.52
C THR A 85 -19.68 8.19 -2.54
N HIS A 86 -18.63 8.71 -1.88
CA HIS A 86 -17.68 7.93 -1.06
C HIS A 86 -16.99 6.79 -1.82
N HIS A 87 -16.80 6.95 -3.14
CA HIS A 87 -16.19 5.93 -3.98
C HIS A 87 -14.84 6.36 -4.54
N CYS A 88 -13.93 5.40 -4.67
CA CYS A 88 -12.69 5.57 -5.43
C CYS A 88 -12.99 5.47 -6.93
N ARG A 89 -12.77 6.54 -7.70
CA ARG A 89 -13.01 6.58 -9.16
C ARG A 89 -12.09 5.65 -9.95
N ILE A 90 -10.92 5.33 -9.40
CA ILE A 90 -9.92 4.47 -10.02
C ILE A 90 -9.84 3.09 -9.34
N TYR A 91 -10.91 2.64 -8.68
CA TYR A 91 -10.90 1.42 -7.86
C TYR A 91 -10.28 0.22 -8.58
N GLU A 92 -10.65 0.01 -9.84
CA GLU A 92 -10.18 -1.14 -10.65
C GLU A 92 -8.72 -1.01 -11.11
N VAL A 93 -8.20 0.22 -11.16
CA VAL A 93 -6.82 0.53 -11.59
C VAL A 93 -5.98 1.15 -10.49
N ARG A 94 -6.32 0.84 -9.24
CA ARG A 94 -5.54 1.30 -8.06
C ARG A 94 -4.07 0.90 -8.18
N PRO A 95 -3.15 1.73 -7.66
CA PRO A 95 -1.73 1.38 -7.63
C PRO A 95 -1.46 0.15 -6.75
N LEU A 96 -0.28 -0.44 -6.90
CA LEU A 96 0.09 -1.70 -6.27
C LEU A 96 -0.08 -1.67 -4.75
N ASP A 97 0.40 -0.63 -4.06
CA ASP A 97 0.29 -0.48 -2.62
C ASP A 97 -1.17 -0.52 -2.14
N TYR A 98 -2.08 0.12 -2.87
CA TYR A 98 -3.52 0.10 -2.57
C TYR A 98 -4.23 -1.20 -2.98
N ARG A 99 -3.67 -1.94 -3.93
CA ARG A 99 -4.13 -3.31 -4.23
C ARG A 99 -3.67 -4.31 -3.18
N LEU A 100 -2.51 -4.05 -2.56
CA LEU A 100 -2.00 -4.84 -1.45
C LEU A 100 -2.77 -4.61 -0.16
N TYR A 101 -3.34 -3.40 0.04
CA TYR A 101 -4.00 -3.05 1.30
C TYR A 101 -5.02 -4.13 1.74
N PRO A 102 -5.01 -4.56 2.99
CA PRO A 102 -4.36 -3.97 4.16
C PRO A 102 -2.92 -4.45 4.42
N PHE A 103 -2.27 -5.10 3.47
CA PHE A 103 -0.85 -5.40 3.61
C PHE A 103 -0.02 -4.16 3.29
N ALA A 104 1.03 -3.95 4.09
CA ALA A 104 2.02 -2.90 3.90
C ALA A 104 3.37 -3.51 3.48
N LEU A 105 3.98 -2.92 2.47
CA LEU A 105 5.32 -3.24 2.00
C LEU A 105 6.27 -2.16 2.50
N MET A 106 7.12 -2.47 3.50
CA MET A 106 7.93 -1.46 4.17
C MET A 106 9.31 -1.96 4.57
N TRP A 107 10.22 -1.04 4.85
CA TRP A 107 11.44 -1.33 5.57
C TRP A 107 11.14 -1.63 7.04
N ASN A 108 11.89 -2.55 7.66
CA ASN A 108 11.83 -2.74 9.11
C ASN A 108 12.42 -1.53 9.85
N ALA A 109 12.22 -1.43 11.16
CA ALA A 109 12.66 -0.30 11.99
C ALA A 109 14.16 0.01 11.90
N GLN A 110 14.99 -0.99 11.62
CA GLN A 110 16.44 -0.84 11.44
C GLN A 110 16.85 -0.51 10.00
N HIS A 111 15.90 -0.41 9.06
CA HIS A 111 16.14 -0.21 7.62
C HIS A 111 17.10 -1.24 6.99
N VAL A 112 17.14 -2.47 7.53
CA VAL A 112 18.00 -3.54 7.05
C VAL A 112 17.27 -4.66 6.30
N ARG A 113 15.94 -4.74 6.43
CA ARG A 113 15.11 -5.73 5.72
C ARG A 113 13.82 -5.11 5.23
N VAL A 114 13.37 -5.53 4.07
CA VAL A 114 12.01 -5.32 3.60
C VAL A 114 11.13 -6.38 4.23
N VAL A 115 9.97 -5.96 4.69
CA VAL A 115 8.99 -6.82 5.35
C VAL A 115 7.61 -6.61 4.75
N LEU A 116 6.81 -7.66 4.74
CA LEU A 116 5.38 -7.59 4.57
C LEU A 116 4.74 -7.45 5.95
N GLY A 117 3.95 -6.44 6.13
CA GLY A 117 3.20 -6.20 7.35
C GLY A 117 1.70 -6.14 7.10
N TRP A 118 0.97 -5.97 8.15
CA TRP A 118 -0.47 -5.71 8.15
C TRP A 118 -0.72 -4.33 8.77
N ASP A 119 -1.42 -3.46 8.05
CA ASP A 119 -1.90 -2.17 8.54
C ASP A 119 -3.11 -2.38 9.45
N THR A 120 -2.96 -1.97 10.73
CA THR A 120 -4.01 -2.13 11.75
C THR A 120 -5.13 -1.10 11.62
N LEU A 121 -5.00 -0.11 10.73
CA LEU A 121 -6.03 0.91 10.50
C LEU A 121 -7.20 0.39 9.64
N CYS A 122 -7.10 -0.81 9.05
CA CYS A 122 -8.19 -1.37 8.26
C CYS A 122 -9.39 -1.77 9.14
N PRO A 123 -10.53 -1.05 9.09
CA PRO A 123 -11.68 -1.30 9.95
C PRO A 123 -12.24 -2.72 9.79
N PHE A 124 -12.26 -3.23 8.56
CA PHE A 124 -12.74 -4.59 8.27
C PHE A 124 -11.95 -5.66 9.03
N LEU A 125 -10.62 -5.51 9.11
CA LEU A 125 -9.81 -6.47 9.85
C LEU A 125 -9.93 -6.31 11.35
N LEU A 126 -10.14 -5.10 11.85
CA LEU A 126 -10.42 -4.85 13.25
C LEU A 126 -11.70 -5.54 13.71
N GLU A 127 -12.77 -5.46 12.92
CA GLU A 127 -14.02 -6.16 13.19
C GLU A 127 -13.86 -7.69 13.18
N GLN A 128 -13.03 -8.23 12.25
CA GLN A 128 -12.78 -9.67 12.16
C GLN A 128 -11.92 -10.20 13.31
N ALA A 129 -11.07 -9.37 13.89
CA ALA A 129 -10.20 -9.76 15.01
C ALA A 129 -10.95 -9.90 16.35
N GLY A 130 -12.23 -9.48 16.42
CA GLY A 130 -13.14 -9.62 17.56
C GLY A 130 -12.97 -8.55 18.64
N GLU A 131 -14.01 -8.41 19.50
CA GLU A 131 -14.09 -7.41 20.56
C GLU A 131 -13.05 -7.59 21.69
N ASP A 132 -12.31 -8.70 21.72
CA ASP A 132 -11.21 -8.93 22.68
C ASP A 132 -10.03 -7.94 22.50
N ASN A 133 -10.07 -7.10 21.49
CA ASN A 133 -9.09 -6.07 21.17
C ASN A 133 -9.31 -4.70 21.86
N ALA A 134 -10.04 -4.64 22.96
CA ALA A 134 -10.14 -3.42 23.80
C ALA A 134 -8.77 -2.92 24.35
N LEU A 135 -7.67 -3.57 23.97
CA LEU A 135 -6.28 -3.24 24.30
C LEU A 135 -5.55 -2.45 23.20
N MET A 136 -6.25 -1.86 22.24
CA MET A 136 -5.65 -1.16 21.08
C MET A 136 -4.94 0.18 21.40
N GLY A 137 -4.46 0.36 22.62
CA GLY A 137 -3.50 1.43 22.95
C GLY A 137 -2.04 1.15 22.54
N ALA A 138 -1.73 -0.08 22.06
CA ALA A 138 -0.39 -0.46 21.64
C ALA A 138 -0.44 -1.41 20.42
N ALA A 139 -0.79 -0.88 19.26
CA ALA A 139 -0.93 -1.63 17.99
C ALA A 139 0.32 -2.44 17.59
N SER A 140 1.49 -2.10 18.10
CA SER A 140 2.76 -2.79 17.84
C SER A 140 2.91 -4.17 18.52
N GLN A 141 1.94 -4.62 19.32
CA GLN A 141 2.06 -5.86 20.11
C GLN A 141 0.91 -6.86 19.90
N LEU A 142 0.05 -6.69 18.88
CA LEU A 142 -0.92 -7.73 18.55
C LEU A 142 -0.18 -9.01 18.14
N PRO A 143 -0.32 -10.10 18.90
CA PRO A 143 0.35 -11.34 18.52
C PRO A 143 -0.24 -11.83 17.19
N THR A 144 0.60 -12.20 16.25
CA THR A 144 0.23 -12.83 14.96
C THR A 144 -0.71 -14.04 15.15
N ARG A 145 -0.79 -14.56 16.36
CA ARG A 145 -1.67 -15.66 16.78
C ARG A 145 -3.17 -15.33 16.75
N ALA A 146 -3.53 -14.03 16.78
CA ALA A 146 -4.94 -13.59 16.76
C ALA A 146 -5.50 -13.44 15.32
N LEU A 147 -4.62 -13.52 14.30
CA LEU A 147 -5.05 -13.33 12.91
C LEU A 147 -5.77 -14.56 12.35
N PRO A 148 -6.85 -14.39 11.59
CA PRO A 148 -7.51 -15.49 10.91
C PRO A 148 -6.53 -16.25 10.02
N LYS A 149 -6.62 -17.60 10.02
CA LYS A 149 -5.76 -18.46 9.20
C LYS A 149 -5.80 -18.09 7.72
N ALA A 150 -6.98 -17.77 7.20
CA ALA A 150 -7.17 -17.34 5.81
C ALA A 150 -6.39 -16.06 5.48
N PHE A 151 -6.27 -15.14 6.44
CA PHE A 151 -5.48 -13.93 6.27
C PHE A 151 -3.97 -14.23 6.21
N LEU A 152 -3.47 -15.12 7.06
CA LEU A 152 -2.06 -15.54 7.05
C LEU A 152 -1.71 -16.30 5.75
N GLU A 153 -2.63 -17.14 5.26
CA GLU A 153 -2.47 -17.81 3.96
C GLU A 153 -2.43 -16.81 2.80
N GLN A 154 -3.25 -15.76 2.86
CA GLN A 154 -3.21 -14.70 1.86
C GLN A 154 -1.92 -13.87 1.96
N ALA A 155 -1.45 -13.55 3.16
CA ALA A 155 -0.18 -12.88 3.37
C ALA A 155 0.98 -13.68 2.74
N HIS A 156 0.99 -14.99 2.92
CA HIS A 156 2.00 -15.86 2.31
C HIS A 156 1.95 -15.85 0.77
N LYS A 157 0.74 -15.88 0.17
CA LYS A 157 0.58 -15.75 -1.29
C LYS A 157 1.07 -14.41 -1.80
N VAL A 158 0.77 -13.32 -1.10
CA VAL A 158 1.24 -11.96 -1.44
C VAL A 158 2.76 -11.90 -1.36
N ALA A 159 3.37 -12.44 -0.33
CA ALA A 159 4.82 -12.47 -0.21
C ALA A 159 5.49 -13.27 -1.33
N THR A 160 4.96 -14.45 -1.66
CA THR A 160 5.44 -15.26 -2.79
C THR A 160 5.33 -14.48 -4.11
N TYR A 161 4.24 -13.75 -4.32
CA TYR A 161 4.07 -12.87 -5.48
C TYR A 161 5.11 -11.76 -5.51
N LEU A 162 5.30 -11.04 -4.40
CA LEU A 162 6.26 -9.92 -4.31
C LEU A 162 7.71 -10.37 -4.52
N GLU A 163 8.02 -11.63 -4.26
CA GLU A 163 9.34 -12.22 -4.46
C GLU A 163 9.48 -13.00 -5.78
N SER A 164 8.50 -12.93 -6.68
CA SER A 164 8.63 -13.46 -8.04
C SER A 164 9.56 -12.58 -8.91
N ASP A 165 10.24 -13.17 -9.90
CA ASP A 165 11.27 -12.51 -10.68
C ASP A 165 10.75 -11.27 -11.42
N ASP A 166 9.54 -11.37 -11.99
CA ASP A 166 8.91 -10.26 -12.72
C ASP A 166 8.60 -9.07 -11.77
N VAL A 167 8.08 -9.36 -10.59
CA VAL A 167 7.74 -8.32 -9.60
C VAL A 167 8.99 -7.73 -8.98
N LEU A 168 10.00 -8.54 -8.66
CA LEU A 168 11.29 -8.05 -8.18
C LEU A 168 11.94 -7.08 -9.17
N SER A 169 11.91 -7.39 -10.47
CA SER A 169 12.44 -6.53 -11.51
C SER A 169 11.69 -5.19 -11.57
N ALA A 170 10.37 -5.20 -11.45
CA ALA A 170 9.55 -3.99 -11.42
C ALA A 170 9.78 -3.15 -10.15
N LEU A 171 9.87 -3.79 -8.97
CA LEU A 171 10.14 -3.11 -7.71
C LEU A 171 11.56 -2.52 -7.64
N ALA A 172 12.53 -3.13 -8.31
CA ALA A 172 13.89 -2.59 -8.42
C ALA A 172 13.91 -1.24 -9.16
N VAL A 173 13.04 -1.04 -10.13
CA VAL A 173 12.87 0.23 -10.86
C VAL A 173 12.11 1.27 -10.04
N HIS A 174 11.22 0.81 -9.14
CA HIS A 174 10.36 1.67 -8.32
C HIS A 174 10.57 1.43 -6.80
N PRO A 175 11.78 1.68 -6.27
CA PRO A 175 12.11 1.37 -4.86
C PRO A 175 11.26 2.14 -3.85
N ARG A 176 10.62 3.23 -4.26
CA ARG A 176 9.69 4.04 -3.43
C ARG A 176 8.36 3.33 -3.13
N LEU A 177 8.05 2.23 -3.82
CA LEU A 177 6.93 1.35 -3.45
C LEU A 177 7.16 0.65 -2.10
N VAL A 178 8.40 0.55 -1.63
CA VAL A 178 8.73 0.10 -0.29
C VAL A 178 8.77 1.31 0.63
N THR A 179 7.76 1.45 1.48
CA THR A 179 7.62 2.61 2.36
C THR A 179 8.65 2.58 3.50
N PRO A 180 8.90 3.72 4.17
CA PRO A 180 9.58 3.74 5.47
C PRO A 180 8.86 2.86 6.50
N PHE A 181 9.54 2.59 7.63
CA PHE A 181 8.95 1.88 8.75
C PHE A 181 7.71 2.61 9.30
N GLN A 182 6.66 1.85 9.58
CA GLN A 182 5.39 2.32 10.13
C GLN A 182 5.15 1.60 11.46
N PRO A 183 5.05 2.32 12.60
CA PRO A 183 4.95 1.71 13.93
C PRO A 183 3.60 1.03 14.20
N ASP A 184 2.56 1.40 13.47
CA ASP A 184 1.19 0.85 13.51
C ASP A 184 0.98 -0.33 12.56
N VAL A 185 2.03 -0.76 11.87
CA VAL A 185 2.02 -1.95 11.03
C VAL A 185 2.61 -3.15 11.77
N VAL A 186 1.84 -4.22 11.89
CA VAL A 186 2.30 -5.49 12.46
C VAL A 186 3.08 -6.27 11.40
N VAL A 187 4.36 -6.54 11.67
CA VAL A 187 5.23 -7.31 10.78
C VAL A 187 4.76 -8.77 10.74
N LEU A 188 4.51 -9.29 9.54
CA LEU A 188 4.10 -10.67 9.30
C LEU A 188 5.28 -11.56 8.91
N GLN A 189 6.06 -11.13 7.91
CA GLN A 189 7.22 -11.90 7.44
C GLN A 189 8.25 -11.04 6.70
N PRO A 190 9.53 -11.43 6.70
CA PRO A 190 10.57 -10.80 5.88
C PRO A 190 10.42 -11.19 4.41
N LEU A 191 10.91 -10.30 3.52
CA LEU A 191 11.02 -10.48 2.08
C LEU A 191 12.52 -10.44 1.70
N ASP A 192 13.19 -11.57 1.83
CA ASP A 192 14.65 -11.61 1.75
C ASP A 192 15.17 -11.40 0.32
N ARG A 193 14.49 -11.95 -0.71
CA ARG A 193 14.85 -11.72 -2.12
C ARG A 193 14.67 -10.27 -2.51
N LEU A 194 13.55 -9.66 -2.12
CA LEU A 194 13.29 -8.24 -2.39
C LEU A 194 14.30 -7.35 -1.66
N THR A 195 14.64 -7.69 -0.42
CA THR A 195 15.70 -6.98 0.34
C THR A 195 17.03 -7.01 -0.41
N ALA A 196 17.46 -8.17 -0.89
CA ALA A 196 18.70 -8.32 -1.64
C ALA A 196 18.68 -7.52 -2.95
N THR A 197 17.57 -7.59 -3.70
CA THR A 197 17.38 -6.85 -4.94
C THR A 197 17.52 -5.35 -4.75
N LEU A 198 16.82 -4.76 -3.78
CA LEU A 198 16.84 -3.32 -3.54
C LEU A 198 18.19 -2.81 -2.98
N ARG A 199 18.91 -3.65 -2.24
CA ARG A 199 20.27 -3.31 -1.78
C ARG A 199 21.28 -3.28 -2.93
N SER A 200 21.18 -4.24 -3.84
CA SER A 200 22.06 -4.30 -5.02
C SER A 200 21.86 -3.10 -5.94
N SER A 201 20.61 -2.65 -6.12
CA SER A 201 20.27 -1.47 -6.94
C SER A 201 20.89 -0.17 -6.39
N ARG A 202 20.92 -0.01 -5.04
CA ARG A 202 21.49 1.19 -4.40
C ARG A 202 23.00 1.31 -4.56
N THR A 203 23.72 0.20 -4.68
CA THR A 203 25.20 0.22 -4.85
C THR A 203 25.63 0.62 -6.26
N HIS A 204 24.76 0.59 -7.25
CA HIS A 204 25.05 1.02 -8.62
C HIS A 204 24.80 2.51 -8.87
N ASP A 205 23.99 3.17 -8.05
CA ASP A 205 23.63 4.61 -8.20
C ASP A 205 24.69 5.55 -7.56
N THR A 206 25.65 5.00 -6.84
CA THR A 206 26.72 5.76 -6.16
C THR A 206 28.07 5.73 -6.90
N ARG A 207 28.08 5.32 -8.17
CA ARG A 207 29.26 5.40 -9.06
C ARG A 207 28.94 6.27 -10.28
#